data_204852b1ff8c078cc9509d3c30f50b08
#
_entry.id   204852b1ff8c078cc9509d3c30f50b08
#
_cell.length_a   1.000
_cell.length_b   1.000
_cell.length_c   1.000
_cell.angle_alpha   90.00
_cell.angle_beta   90.00
_cell.angle_gamma   90.00
#
_symmetry.space_group_name_H-M   'P 1'
#
loop_
_entity.id
_entity.type
_entity.pdbx_description
1 polymer ?
#
loop_
_entity_poly.entity_id
_entity_poly.type
_entity_poly.pdbx_seq_one_letter_code
_entity_poly.pdbx_strand_id
1 'polypeptide(L)'
;DDNKYLAVITKNGIWIKDNFSEGTIIINADKIVDQYLIKSSISILDQNFMIKENIIAKKINVENKNWILQDVVITEPENVSKKLDEYSLKTNFDLEKINNLFSDLSSLTYFELLKLEKDYRSIGYSIDEIAIQKHKFYSLPFLLCVMTIIATIIMIYNKFKKNILLNLFIGIFFSVSIYYLGHFSNLLGENGRLPLILSVWFPVLMLISFSLIGIIKLNEN
;
A
#
# COMPACT_ATOMS: atom_id res chain seq x y z
N ASP A 1 -4.42 -3.99 -17.57
CA ASP A 1 -4.08 -3.68 -16.14
C ASP A 1 -5.33 -3.36 -15.29
N ASP A 2 -6.43 -4.11 -15.49
CA ASP A 2 -7.72 -3.84 -14.82
C ASP A 2 -7.84 -4.31 -13.35
N ASN A 3 -6.78 -4.88 -12.78
CA ASN A 3 -6.82 -5.46 -11.42
C ASN A 3 -6.08 -4.61 -10.36
N LYS A 4 -5.75 -3.36 -10.67
CA LYS A 4 -4.84 -2.57 -9.82
C LYS A 4 -5.47 -2.03 -8.53
N TYR A 5 -6.81 -1.89 -8.46
CA TYR A 5 -7.47 -1.30 -7.30
C TYR A 5 -8.77 -2.02 -6.96
N LEU A 6 -8.80 -2.73 -5.84
CA LEU A 6 -10.00 -3.35 -5.27
C LEU A 6 -10.69 -2.45 -4.24
N ALA A 7 -9.97 -1.51 -3.68
CA ALA A 7 -10.54 -0.49 -2.81
C ALA A 7 -9.77 0.82 -2.98
N VAL A 8 -10.50 1.91 -3.09
CA VAL A 8 -9.94 3.27 -3.28
C VAL A 8 -10.75 4.27 -2.47
N ILE A 9 -10.07 5.13 -1.71
CA ILE A 9 -10.68 6.33 -1.14
C ILE A 9 -10.50 7.48 -2.11
N THR A 10 -11.60 8.06 -2.54
CA THR A 10 -11.60 9.24 -3.38
C THR A 10 -12.30 10.40 -2.64
N LYS A 11 -12.26 11.59 -3.23
CA LYS A 11 -13.07 12.72 -2.73
C LYS A 11 -14.57 12.42 -2.71
N ASN A 12 -15.00 11.43 -3.49
CA ASN A 12 -16.41 11.02 -3.65
C ASN A 12 -16.75 9.77 -2.83
N GLY A 13 -15.93 9.39 -1.86
CA GLY A 13 -16.18 8.25 -0.97
C GLY A 13 -15.24 7.07 -1.16
N ILE A 14 -15.65 5.95 -0.57
CA ILE A 14 -14.94 4.68 -0.55
C ILE A 14 -15.51 3.79 -1.64
N TRP A 15 -14.63 3.21 -2.46
CA TRP A 15 -14.98 2.23 -3.49
C TRP A 15 -14.33 0.90 -3.17
N ILE A 16 -15.12 -0.18 -3.18
CA ILE A 16 -14.65 -1.55 -2.96
C ILE A 16 -15.16 -2.41 -4.12
N LYS A 17 -14.27 -3.18 -4.75
CA LYS A 17 -14.60 -4.19 -5.74
C LYS A 17 -14.38 -5.57 -5.13
N ASP A 18 -15.41 -6.39 -5.09
CA ASP A 18 -15.35 -7.76 -4.58
C ASP A 18 -15.68 -8.74 -5.71
N ASN A 19 -14.80 -9.71 -5.95
CA ASN A 19 -14.94 -10.68 -7.02
C ASN A 19 -15.39 -12.03 -6.44
N PHE A 20 -16.43 -12.60 -7.05
CA PHE A 20 -16.93 -13.93 -6.75
C PHE A 20 -16.90 -14.82 -8.00
N SER A 21 -17.05 -16.13 -7.80
CA SER A 21 -17.19 -17.09 -8.90
C SER A 21 -18.37 -16.79 -9.83
N GLU A 22 -19.39 -16.12 -9.33
CA GLU A 22 -20.65 -15.82 -10.04
C GLU A 22 -20.68 -14.40 -10.64
N GLY A 23 -19.69 -13.55 -10.36
CA GLY A 23 -19.65 -12.16 -10.84
C GLY A 23 -18.85 -11.23 -9.95
N THR A 24 -19.10 -9.93 -10.09
CA THR A 24 -18.39 -8.87 -9.37
C THR A 24 -19.38 -7.99 -8.61
N ILE A 25 -19.05 -7.64 -7.37
CA ILE A 25 -19.79 -6.67 -6.58
C ILE A 25 -18.97 -5.39 -6.50
N ILE A 26 -19.56 -4.27 -6.88
CA ILE A 26 -18.97 -2.94 -6.73
C ILE A 26 -19.73 -2.20 -5.64
N ILE A 27 -19.01 -1.77 -4.62
CA ILE A 27 -19.57 -1.10 -3.46
C ILE A 27 -19.01 0.33 -3.43
N ASN A 28 -19.90 1.30 -3.33
CA ASN A 28 -19.54 2.68 -3.07
C ASN A 28 -20.20 3.13 -1.77
N ALA A 29 -19.46 3.84 -0.92
CA ALA A 29 -19.99 4.43 0.31
C ALA A 29 -19.43 5.85 0.50
N ASP A 30 -20.23 6.77 1.06
CA ASP A 30 -19.77 8.13 1.34
C ASP A 30 -18.61 8.14 2.32
N LYS A 31 -18.71 7.34 3.38
CA LYS A 31 -17.69 7.24 4.45
C LYS A 31 -17.85 5.98 5.29
N ILE A 32 -16.79 5.62 6.00
CA ILE A 32 -16.82 4.63 7.09
C ILE A 32 -16.81 5.36 8.44
N VAL A 33 -17.65 4.92 9.34
CA VAL A 33 -17.72 5.40 10.72
C VAL A 33 -17.79 4.19 11.63
N ASP A 34 -16.75 3.96 12.42
CA ASP A 34 -16.55 2.75 13.21
C ASP A 34 -16.66 1.48 12.34
N GLN A 35 -17.66 0.64 12.57
CA GLN A 35 -17.94 -0.59 11.82
C GLN A 35 -19.01 -0.42 10.74
N TYR A 36 -19.37 0.83 10.39
CA TYR A 36 -20.49 1.08 9.48
C TYR A 36 -20.06 1.87 8.25
N LEU A 37 -20.45 1.39 7.08
CA LEU A 37 -20.48 2.17 5.84
C LEU A 37 -21.78 2.97 5.78
N ILE A 38 -21.68 4.24 5.44
CA ILE A 38 -22.81 5.18 5.43
C ILE A 38 -23.14 5.58 4.00
N LYS A 39 -24.46 5.59 3.66
CA LYS A 39 -25.00 5.93 2.34
C LYS A 39 -24.31 5.17 1.24
N SER A 40 -24.52 3.89 1.21
CA SER A 40 -23.83 2.99 0.31
C SER A 40 -24.70 2.60 -0.87
N SER A 41 -24.06 2.49 -2.03
CA SER A 41 -24.63 1.91 -3.25
C SER A 41 -23.81 0.68 -3.63
N ILE A 42 -24.48 -0.44 -3.86
CA ILE A 42 -23.89 -1.72 -4.21
C ILE A 42 -24.45 -2.16 -5.55
N SER A 43 -23.57 -2.37 -6.53
CA SER A 43 -23.94 -2.91 -7.83
C SER A 43 -23.41 -4.33 -7.96
N ILE A 44 -24.31 -5.28 -8.16
CA ILE A 44 -23.99 -6.69 -8.40
C ILE A 44 -24.00 -6.93 -9.91
N LEU A 45 -22.86 -7.35 -10.45
CA LEU A 45 -22.67 -7.64 -11.86
C LEU A 45 -22.46 -9.14 -12.08
N ASP A 46 -22.93 -9.64 -13.22
CA ASP A 46 -22.66 -10.99 -13.66
C ASP A 46 -21.23 -11.14 -14.25
N GLN A 47 -20.89 -12.34 -14.76
CA GLN A 47 -19.61 -12.62 -15.41
C GLN A 47 -19.39 -11.81 -16.70
N ASN A 48 -20.44 -11.28 -17.31
CA ASN A 48 -20.41 -10.46 -18.52
C ASN A 48 -20.42 -8.96 -18.21
N PHE A 49 -20.25 -8.57 -16.93
CA PHE A 49 -20.33 -7.20 -16.42
C PHE A 49 -21.70 -6.53 -16.65
N MET A 50 -22.78 -7.31 -16.78
CA MET A 50 -24.13 -6.78 -16.83
C MET A 50 -24.69 -6.63 -15.40
N ILE A 51 -25.37 -5.53 -15.14
CA ILE A 51 -25.96 -5.25 -13.82
C ILE A 51 -27.10 -6.24 -13.58
N LYS A 52 -26.97 -7.04 -12.52
CA LYS A 52 -28.00 -7.94 -12.01
C LYS A 52 -28.94 -7.24 -11.04
N GLU A 53 -28.36 -6.53 -10.09
CA GLU A 53 -29.07 -5.82 -9.02
C GLU A 53 -28.31 -4.56 -8.64
N ASN A 54 -29.06 -3.52 -8.27
CA ASN A 54 -28.50 -2.33 -7.65
C ASN A 54 -29.16 -2.14 -6.28
N ILE A 55 -28.33 -2.09 -5.22
CA ILE A 55 -28.77 -2.05 -3.83
C ILE A 55 -28.31 -0.73 -3.23
N ILE A 56 -29.23 0.07 -2.71
CA ILE A 56 -28.93 1.29 -1.98
C ILE A 56 -29.27 1.05 -0.52
N ALA A 57 -28.31 1.31 0.38
CA ALA A 57 -28.48 1.17 1.82
C ALA A 57 -28.06 2.42 2.55
N LYS A 58 -28.80 2.82 3.58
CA LYS A 58 -28.40 3.96 4.41
C LYS A 58 -27.22 3.63 5.29
N LYS A 59 -27.15 2.40 5.81
CA LYS A 59 -26.15 1.96 6.75
C LYS A 59 -25.84 0.48 6.53
N ILE A 60 -24.56 0.12 6.52
CA ILE A 60 -24.11 -1.27 6.36
C ILE A 60 -23.14 -1.60 7.49
N ASN A 61 -23.45 -2.65 8.27
CA ASN A 61 -22.52 -3.20 9.24
C ASN A 61 -21.54 -4.13 8.52
N VAL A 62 -20.23 -3.81 8.59
CA VAL A 62 -19.15 -4.54 7.91
C VAL A 62 -18.21 -5.26 8.87
N GLU A 63 -18.65 -5.45 10.11
CA GLU A 63 -17.84 -6.10 11.16
C GLU A 63 -17.39 -7.50 10.73
N ASN A 64 -18.28 -8.26 10.08
CA ASN A 64 -18.04 -9.61 9.61
C ASN A 64 -18.21 -9.71 8.10
N LYS A 65 -17.83 -10.84 7.50
CA LYS A 65 -18.02 -11.13 6.06
C LYS A 65 -19.47 -11.23 5.62
N ASN A 66 -20.41 -11.37 6.54
CA ASN A 66 -21.85 -11.25 6.28
C ASN A 66 -22.27 -9.84 6.67
N TRP A 67 -22.38 -8.97 5.69
CA TRP A 67 -22.78 -7.58 5.91
C TRP A 67 -24.27 -7.49 6.12
N ILE A 68 -24.68 -6.71 7.12
CA ILE A 68 -26.07 -6.42 7.41
C ILE A 68 -26.36 -5.00 6.92
N LEU A 69 -27.17 -4.92 5.89
CA LEU A 69 -27.61 -3.67 5.27
C LEU A 69 -28.91 -3.22 5.93
N GLN A 70 -29.05 -1.95 6.24
CA GLN A 70 -30.22 -1.36 6.87
C GLN A 70 -30.83 -0.27 5.98
N ASP A 71 -32.17 -0.17 5.97
CA ASP A 71 -32.94 0.74 5.10
C ASP A 71 -32.57 0.53 3.62
N VAL A 72 -32.87 -0.64 3.10
CA VAL A 72 -32.40 -1.12 1.81
C VAL A 72 -33.44 -0.91 0.73
N VAL A 73 -32.99 -0.42 -0.43
CA VAL A 73 -33.78 -0.38 -1.67
C VAL A 73 -33.03 -1.21 -2.73
N ILE A 74 -33.62 -2.30 -3.16
CA ILE A 74 -33.08 -3.17 -4.20
C ILE A 74 -33.80 -2.83 -5.50
N THR A 75 -33.07 -2.56 -6.55
CA THR A 75 -33.59 -2.28 -7.90
C THR A 75 -33.04 -3.33 -8.86
N GLU A 76 -33.93 -4.09 -9.47
CA GLU A 76 -33.63 -5.05 -10.53
C GLU A 76 -33.62 -4.36 -11.91
N PRO A 77 -33.03 -4.94 -12.98
CA PRO A 77 -32.97 -4.35 -14.32
C PRO A 77 -34.33 -3.97 -14.91
N GLU A 78 -35.39 -4.66 -14.50
CA GLU A 78 -36.78 -4.40 -14.94
C GLU A 78 -37.47 -3.25 -14.18
N ASN A 79 -36.70 -2.42 -13.44
CA ASN A 79 -37.17 -1.29 -12.63
C ASN A 79 -38.15 -1.68 -11.49
N VAL A 80 -38.14 -2.93 -11.06
CA VAL A 80 -38.88 -3.36 -9.87
C VAL A 80 -38.06 -3.00 -8.64
N SER A 81 -38.53 -2.02 -7.88
CA SER A 81 -37.86 -1.63 -6.61
C SER A 81 -38.54 -2.27 -5.42
N LYS A 82 -37.76 -2.98 -4.59
CA LYS A 82 -38.20 -3.56 -3.32
C LYS A 82 -37.56 -2.81 -2.17
N LYS A 83 -38.35 -2.41 -1.18
CA LYS A 83 -37.83 -1.86 0.08
C LYS A 83 -37.80 -2.95 1.14
N LEU A 84 -36.67 -3.05 1.85
CA LEU A 84 -36.45 -3.99 2.95
C LEU A 84 -35.85 -3.23 4.13
N ASP A 85 -36.26 -3.57 5.34
CA ASP A 85 -35.67 -2.99 6.54
C ASP A 85 -34.25 -3.49 6.75
N GLU A 86 -34.03 -4.79 6.49
CA GLU A 86 -32.72 -5.43 6.57
C GLU A 86 -32.49 -6.39 5.41
N TYR A 87 -31.24 -6.45 4.94
CA TYR A 87 -30.77 -7.39 3.92
C TYR A 87 -29.36 -7.88 4.28
N SER A 88 -29.10 -9.17 4.11
CA SER A 88 -27.78 -9.76 4.37
C SER A 88 -27.04 -10.01 3.05
N LEU A 89 -25.84 -9.47 2.95
CA LEU A 89 -24.95 -9.63 1.79
C LEU A 89 -23.67 -10.32 2.22
N LYS A 90 -23.34 -11.45 1.60
CA LYS A 90 -22.07 -12.13 1.83
C LYS A 90 -20.98 -11.48 1.01
N THR A 91 -19.85 -11.13 1.65
CA THR A 91 -18.67 -10.52 0.99
C THR A 91 -17.39 -11.23 1.43
N ASN A 92 -16.30 -10.97 0.71
CA ASN A 92 -14.95 -11.40 1.10
C ASN A 92 -14.27 -10.40 2.05
N PHE A 93 -14.93 -9.26 2.34
CA PHE A 93 -14.43 -8.18 3.17
C PHE A 93 -15.09 -8.18 4.55
N ASP A 94 -14.29 -7.98 5.56
CA ASP A 94 -14.66 -7.63 6.92
C ASP A 94 -14.03 -6.29 7.31
N LEU A 95 -14.35 -5.76 8.48
CA LEU A 95 -13.84 -4.47 8.96
C LEU A 95 -12.31 -4.45 9.00
N GLU A 96 -11.68 -5.55 9.40
CA GLU A 96 -10.22 -5.65 9.48
C GLU A 96 -9.59 -5.52 8.08
N LYS A 97 -10.11 -6.25 7.09
CA LYS A 97 -9.64 -6.14 5.71
C LYS A 97 -9.83 -4.76 5.12
N ILE A 98 -10.99 -4.14 5.37
CA ILE A 98 -11.26 -2.77 4.89
C ILE A 98 -10.25 -1.81 5.51
N ASN A 99 -10.03 -1.85 6.82
CA ASN A 99 -9.06 -0.99 7.49
C ASN A 99 -7.63 -1.23 6.97
N ASN A 100 -7.25 -2.49 6.73
CA ASN A 100 -5.93 -2.83 6.20
C ASN A 100 -5.71 -2.33 4.78
N LEU A 101 -6.75 -2.31 3.92
CA LEU A 101 -6.67 -1.75 2.56
C LEU A 101 -6.40 -0.24 2.56
N PHE A 102 -6.84 0.46 3.60
CA PHE A 102 -6.67 1.91 3.74
C PHE A 102 -5.54 2.30 4.68
N SER A 103 -4.85 1.32 5.29
CA SER A 103 -3.70 1.57 6.15
C SER A 103 -2.48 1.99 5.32
N ASP A 104 -1.69 2.91 5.87
CA ASP A 104 -0.37 3.19 5.30
C ASP A 104 0.53 1.96 5.51
N LEU A 105 0.95 1.34 4.42
CA LEU A 105 1.82 0.16 4.44
C LEU A 105 3.13 0.40 5.20
N SER A 106 3.57 1.65 5.29
CA SER A 106 4.79 2.02 6.01
C SER A 106 4.64 1.94 7.53
N SER A 107 3.41 1.97 8.04
CA SER A 107 3.10 1.86 9.48
C SER A 107 2.93 0.42 9.95
N LEU A 108 2.79 -0.54 9.01
CA LEU A 108 2.57 -1.94 9.31
C LEU A 108 3.86 -2.63 9.73
N THR A 109 3.75 -3.53 10.70
CA THR A 109 4.82 -4.44 11.07
C THR A 109 5.04 -5.50 9.99
N TYR A 110 6.20 -6.17 10.00
CA TYR A 110 6.51 -7.25 9.06
C TYR A 110 5.46 -8.39 9.08
N PHE A 111 4.95 -8.76 10.27
CA PHE A 111 3.94 -9.82 10.40
C PHE A 111 2.57 -9.41 9.85
N GLU A 112 2.18 -8.16 10.04
CA GLU A 112 0.95 -7.59 9.45
C GLU A 112 1.05 -7.54 7.93
N LEU A 113 2.22 -7.19 7.37
CA LEU A 113 2.46 -7.23 5.92
C LEU A 113 2.34 -8.65 5.35
N LEU A 114 2.81 -9.68 6.07
CA LEU A 114 2.65 -11.07 5.63
C LEU A 114 1.18 -11.50 5.62
N LYS A 115 0.38 -11.05 6.61
CA LYS A 115 -1.05 -11.31 6.67
C LYS A 115 -1.76 -10.61 5.52
N LEU A 116 -1.46 -9.33 5.31
CA LEU A 116 -2.02 -8.52 4.25
C LEU A 116 -1.69 -9.09 2.86
N GLU A 117 -0.46 -9.59 2.64
CA GLU A 117 -0.09 -10.26 1.40
C GLU A 117 -0.96 -11.48 1.09
N LYS A 118 -1.25 -12.32 2.11
CA LYS A 118 -2.13 -13.48 1.94
C LYS A 118 -3.56 -13.05 1.58
N ASP A 119 -4.04 -12.00 2.24
CA ASP A 119 -5.37 -11.47 1.99
C ASP A 119 -5.47 -10.91 0.56
N TYR A 120 -4.49 -10.12 0.11
CA TYR A 120 -4.43 -9.58 -1.26
C TYR A 120 -4.37 -10.69 -2.31
N ARG A 121 -3.53 -11.72 -2.11
CA ARG A 121 -3.46 -12.89 -3.02
C ARG A 121 -4.79 -13.62 -3.10
N SER A 122 -5.50 -13.77 -1.98
CA SER A 122 -6.78 -14.51 -1.94
C SER A 122 -7.89 -13.84 -2.74
N ILE A 123 -7.80 -12.53 -2.95
CA ILE A 123 -8.77 -11.71 -3.66
C ILE A 123 -8.27 -11.25 -5.05
N GLY A 124 -7.07 -11.75 -5.48
CA GLY A 124 -6.51 -11.42 -6.79
C GLY A 124 -5.96 -10.01 -6.91
N TYR A 125 -5.58 -9.38 -5.78
CA TYR A 125 -5.05 -8.02 -5.76
C TYR A 125 -3.55 -7.97 -6.05
N SER A 126 -3.07 -6.82 -6.61
CA SER A 126 -1.64 -6.60 -6.78
C SER A 126 -0.93 -6.52 -5.42
N ILE A 127 0.15 -7.28 -5.31
CA ILE A 127 1.00 -7.33 -4.13
C ILE A 127 2.28 -6.50 -4.28
N ASP A 128 2.38 -5.69 -5.34
CA ASP A 128 3.61 -4.99 -5.71
C ASP A 128 4.08 -4.02 -4.63
N GLU A 129 3.16 -3.24 -4.07
CA GLU A 129 3.45 -2.30 -2.99
C GLU A 129 3.88 -3.03 -1.70
N ILE A 130 3.21 -4.15 -1.38
CA ILE A 130 3.56 -4.99 -0.23
C ILE A 130 4.95 -5.62 -0.44
N ALA A 131 5.24 -6.09 -1.64
CA ALA A 131 6.55 -6.66 -1.98
C ALA A 131 7.66 -5.61 -1.81
N ILE A 132 7.46 -4.38 -2.30
CA ILE A 132 8.39 -3.27 -2.08
C ILE A 132 8.62 -3.03 -0.59
N GLN A 133 7.55 -2.96 0.20
CA GLN A 133 7.66 -2.71 1.64
C GLN A 133 8.40 -3.84 2.38
N LYS A 134 8.16 -5.11 2.01
CA LYS A 134 8.92 -6.25 2.54
C LYS A 134 10.41 -6.16 2.22
N HIS A 135 10.76 -5.83 0.96
CA HIS A 135 12.15 -5.65 0.57
C HIS A 135 12.80 -4.46 1.28
N LYS A 136 12.06 -3.39 1.62
CA LYS A 136 12.54 -2.29 2.47
C LYS A 136 12.96 -2.81 3.85
N PHE A 137 12.18 -3.68 4.48
CA PHE A 137 12.57 -4.31 5.75
C PHE A 137 13.87 -5.11 5.65
N TYR A 138 14.04 -5.88 4.57
CA TYR A 138 15.27 -6.66 4.36
C TYR A 138 16.48 -5.78 4.04
N SER A 139 16.29 -4.71 3.28
CA SER A 139 17.39 -3.81 2.89
C SER A 139 17.84 -2.87 4.00
N LEU A 140 16.98 -2.60 4.99
CA LEU A 140 17.23 -1.64 6.07
C LEU A 140 18.51 -1.94 6.88
N PRO A 141 18.80 -3.17 7.37
CA PRO A 141 20.04 -3.43 8.09
C PRO A 141 21.28 -3.22 7.23
N PHE A 142 21.24 -3.56 5.94
CA PHE A 142 22.33 -3.30 5.01
C PHE A 142 22.55 -1.81 4.81
N LEU A 143 21.46 -1.05 4.64
CA LEU A 143 21.51 0.39 4.52
C LEU A 143 22.16 1.02 5.75
N LEU A 144 21.78 0.61 6.96
CA LEU A 144 22.36 1.13 8.22
C LEU A 144 23.85 0.82 8.33
N CYS A 145 24.28 -0.40 7.99
CA CYS A 145 25.69 -0.78 7.98
C CYS A 145 26.49 0.10 7.02
N VAL A 146 26.01 0.27 5.79
CA VAL A 146 26.70 1.06 4.77
C VAL A 146 26.77 2.53 5.16
N MET A 147 25.67 3.09 5.70
CA MET A 147 25.65 4.46 6.19
C MET A 147 26.67 4.69 7.31
N THR A 148 26.83 3.73 8.22
CA THR A 148 27.84 3.79 9.28
C THR A 148 29.25 3.81 8.70
N ILE A 149 29.53 2.98 7.69
CA ILE A 149 30.83 2.95 7.00
C ILE A 149 31.10 4.29 6.32
N ILE A 150 30.14 4.83 5.57
CA ILE A 150 30.28 6.13 4.90
C ILE A 150 30.52 7.25 5.91
N ALA A 151 29.78 7.28 7.01
CA ALA A 151 30.00 8.27 8.09
C ALA A 151 31.40 8.17 8.67
N THR A 152 31.93 6.97 8.89
CA THR A 152 33.26 6.72 9.36
C THR A 152 34.33 7.22 8.38
N ILE A 153 34.15 6.95 7.07
CA ILE A 153 35.05 7.43 6.01
C ILE A 153 35.08 8.95 6.00
N ILE A 154 33.91 9.62 6.04
CA ILE A 154 33.83 11.08 6.06
C ILE A 154 34.54 11.65 7.31
N MET A 155 34.37 11.03 8.46
CA MET A 155 34.96 11.46 9.71
C MET A 155 36.49 11.33 9.67
N ILE A 156 37.04 10.21 9.17
CA ILE A 156 38.49 9.99 9.07
C ILE A 156 39.12 10.96 8.05
N TYR A 157 38.51 11.08 6.86
CA TYR A 157 39.01 11.97 5.81
C TYR A 157 39.04 13.44 6.25
N ASN A 158 38.06 13.87 7.04
CA ASN A 158 37.95 15.24 7.53
C ASN A 158 38.66 15.50 8.88
N LYS A 159 39.30 14.48 9.46
CA LYS A 159 40.05 14.60 10.72
C LYS A 159 41.09 15.74 10.68
N PHE A 160 41.60 16.04 9.49
CA PHE A 160 42.58 17.12 9.27
C PHE A 160 41.95 18.50 8.97
N LYS A 161 40.61 18.55 8.74
CA LYS A 161 39.89 19.80 8.48
C LYS A 161 39.03 20.15 9.69
N LYS A 162 39.46 21.15 10.45
CA LYS A 162 38.92 21.59 11.76
C LYS A 162 37.45 22.09 11.75
N ASN A 163 36.69 21.96 10.66
CA ASN A 163 35.34 22.54 10.52
C ASN A 163 34.24 21.50 10.79
N ILE A 164 33.86 21.34 12.07
CA ILE A 164 32.78 20.44 12.51
C ILE A 164 31.43 20.78 11.82
N LEU A 165 31.14 22.08 11.66
CA LEU A 165 29.92 22.54 10.98
C LEU A 165 29.85 22.05 9.52
N LEU A 166 30.93 22.09 8.78
CA LEU A 166 30.96 21.64 7.39
C LEU A 166 30.69 20.14 7.27
N ASN A 167 31.24 19.34 8.19
CA ASN A 167 30.99 17.90 8.25
C ASN A 167 29.53 17.59 8.57
N LEU A 168 28.89 18.37 9.45
CA LEU A 168 27.47 18.25 9.76
C LEU A 168 26.62 18.54 8.51
N PHE A 169 26.90 19.62 7.79
CA PHE A 169 26.19 19.96 6.55
C PHE A 169 26.34 18.88 5.47
N ILE A 170 27.54 18.34 5.30
CA ILE A 170 27.80 17.24 4.36
C ILE A 170 26.97 16.01 4.76
N GLY A 171 26.94 15.64 6.03
CA GLY A 171 26.16 14.52 6.54
C GLY A 171 24.67 14.69 6.29
N ILE A 172 24.11 15.86 6.59
CA ILE A 172 22.70 16.19 6.35
C ILE A 172 22.39 16.12 4.85
N PHE A 173 23.22 16.75 4.01
CA PHE A 173 23.05 16.75 2.56
C PHE A 173 23.03 15.33 1.98
N PHE A 174 23.98 14.47 2.41
CA PHE A 174 24.00 13.07 2.00
C PHE A 174 22.75 12.31 2.45
N SER A 175 22.32 12.47 3.70
CA SER A 175 21.13 11.81 4.23
C SER A 175 19.87 12.17 3.44
N VAL A 176 19.67 13.45 3.15
CA VAL A 176 18.55 13.94 2.34
C VAL A 176 18.64 13.40 0.91
N SER A 177 19.81 13.43 0.29
CA SER A 177 20.00 12.91 -1.08
C SER A 177 19.70 11.42 -1.17
N ILE A 178 20.13 10.62 -0.20
CA ILE A 178 19.87 9.18 -0.14
C ILE A 178 18.39 8.89 0.06
N TYR A 179 17.71 9.65 0.92
CA TYR A 179 16.28 9.55 1.13
C TYR A 179 15.50 9.77 -0.19
N TYR A 180 15.79 10.86 -0.89
CA TYR A 180 15.13 11.16 -2.17
C TYR A 180 15.45 10.14 -3.27
N LEU A 181 16.69 9.65 -3.33
CA LEU A 181 17.10 8.61 -4.26
C LEU A 181 16.29 7.32 -4.02
N GLY A 182 16.17 6.90 -2.77
CA GLY A 182 15.36 5.75 -2.37
C GLY A 182 13.88 5.93 -2.69
N HIS A 183 13.31 7.09 -2.36
CA HIS A 183 11.92 7.41 -2.64
C HIS A 183 11.62 7.38 -4.15
N PHE A 184 12.46 8.04 -4.95
CA PHE A 184 12.31 8.06 -6.40
C PHE A 184 12.43 6.66 -7.03
N SER A 185 13.40 5.86 -6.57
CA SER A 185 13.60 4.49 -7.02
C SER A 185 12.37 3.61 -6.73
N ASN A 186 11.79 3.74 -5.51
CA ASN A 186 10.58 3.00 -5.14
C ASN A 186 9.36 3.39 -5.98
N LEU A 187 9.17 4.70 -6.24
CA LEU A 187 8.10 5.17 -7.13
C LEU A 187 8.21 4.58 -8.55
N LEU A 188 9.44 4.44 -9.07
CA LEU A 188 9.65 3.79 -10.38
C LEU A 188 9.29 2.30 -10.33
N GLY A 189 9.53 1.62 -9.20
CA GLY A 189 9.12 0.23 -8.97
C GLY A 189 7.60 0.07 -8.91
N GLU A 190 6.92 0.88 -8.10
CA GLU A 190 5.47 0.90 -7.94
C GLU A 190 4.75 1.16 -9.28
N ASN A 191 5.32 2.01 -10.13
CA ASN A 191 4.79 2.30 -11.47
C ASN A 191 5.19 1.25 -12.53
N GLY A 192 5.82 0.14 -12.15
CA GLY A 192 6.23 -0.93 -13.07
C GLY A 192 7.33 -0.55 -14.07
N ARG A 193 8.00 0.60 -13.89
CA ARG A 193 9.10 1.05 -14.76
C ARG A 193 10.43 0.41 -14.40
N LEU A 194 10.57 -0.08 -13.18
CA LEU A 194 11.71 -0.85 -12.70
C LEU A 194 11.22 -2.16 -12.06
N PRO A 195 12.02 -3.25 -12.15
CA PRO A 195 11.75 -4.45 -11.35
C PRO A 195 11.66 -4.11 -9.86
N LEU A 196 10.64 -4.62 -9.15
CA LEU A 196 10.36 -4.31 -7.75
C LEU A 196 11.58 -4.48 -6.83
N ILE A 197 12.29 -5.60 -6.99
CA ILE A 197 13.49 -5.89 -6.20
C ILE A 197 14.57 -4.83 -6.48
N LEU A 198 14.78 -4.48 -7.75
CA LEU A 198 15.80 -3.51 -8.12
C LEU A 198 15.48 -2.12 -7.59
N SER A 199 14.20 -1.73 -7.54
CA SER A 199 13.79 -0.42 -7.05
C SER A 199 14.19 -0.17 -5.58
N VAL A 200 14.20 -1.22 -4.76
CA VAL A 200 14.59 -1.12 -3.34
C VAL A 200 16.10 -1.30 -3.14
N TRP A 201 16.70 -2.24 -3.87
CA TRP A 201 18.11 -2.60 -3.65
C TRP A 201 19.10 -1.70 -4.39
N PHE A 202 18.70 -1.06 -5.49
CA PHE A 202 19.57 -0.19 -6.28
C PHE A 202 20.25 0.92 -5.46
N PRO A 203 19.53 1.71 -4.64
CA PRO A 203 20.16 2.72 -3.79
C PRO A 203 21.18 2.12 -2.82
N VAL A 204 20.86 0.96 -2.23
CA VAL A 204 21.75 0.28 -1.28
C VAL A 204 23.01 -0.22 -1.96
N LEU A 205 22.90 -0.86 -3.13
CA LEU A 205 24.05 -1.33 -3.92
C LEU A 205 24.94 -0.18 -4.39
N MET A 206 24.34 0.94 -4.79
CA MET A 206 25.07 2.15 -5.15
C MET A 206 25.88 2.67 -3.96
N LEU A 207 25.29 2.73 -2.77
CA LEU A 207 25.98 3.17 -1.55
C LEU A 207 27.09 2.19 -1.13
N ILE A 208 26.88 0.88 -1.26
CA ILE A 208 27.93 -0.14 -1.02
C ILE A 208 29.13 0.13 -1.94
N SER A 209 28.88 0.36 -3.23
CA SER A 209 29.94 0.65 -4.19
C SER A 209 30.74 1.91 -3.82
N PHE A 210 30.05 2.99 -3.44
CA PHE A 210 30.70 4.21 -2.96
C PHE A 210 31.51 3.99 -1.68
N SER A 211 30.99 3.20 -0.74
CA SER A 211 31.68 2.91 0.50
C SER A 211 32.97 2.10 0.27
N LEU A 212 32.93 1.11 -0.64
CA LEU A 212 34.10 0.32 -1.02
C LEU A 212 35.19 1.19 -1.66
N ILE A 213 34.83 2.06 -2.59
CA ILE A 213 35.76 3.03 -3.20
C ILE A 213 36.38 3.94 -2.13
N GLY A 214 35.55 4.41 -1.19
CA GLY A 214 36.01 5.25 -0.07
C GLY A 214 37.01 4.55 0.85
N ILE A 215 36.76 3.25 1.18
CA ILE A 215 37.67 2.44 1.99
C ILE A 215 39.03 2.25 1.27
N ILE A 216 39.00 1.88 -0.03
CA ILE A 216 40.22 1.69 -0.82
C ILE A 216 41.03 2.96 -0.82
N LYS A 217 40.41 4.11 -1.12
CA LYS A 217 41.09 5.41 -1.14
C LYS A 217 41.65 5.83 0.23
N LEU A 218 41.00 5.41 1.30
CA LEU A 218 41.48 5.68 2.66
C LEU A 218 42.69 4.83 3.03
N ASN A 219 42.82 3.61 2.47
CA ASN A 219 43.92 2.69 2.70
C ASN A 219 45.16 3.05 1.87
N GLU A 220 44.98 3.78 0.77
CA GLU A 220 46.08 4.22 -0.10
C GLU A 220 46.76 5.54 0.38
N ASN A 221 46.12 6.25 1.33
CA ASN A 221 46.66 7.48 1.95
C ASN A 221 47.15 7.23 3.36
#